data_0dbe04a6b2d19af9df1fe8ff74a39e7e
#
_entry.id   0dbe04a6b2d19af9df1fe8ff74a39e7e
#
_cell.length_a   1.000
_cell.length_b   1.000
_cell.length_c   1.000
_cell.angle_alpha   90.00
_cell.angle_beta   90.00
_cell.angle_gamma   90.00
#
_symmetry.space_group_name_H-M   'P 1'
#
loop_
_entity.id
_entity.type
_entity.pdbx_description
1 polymer ?
#
loop_
_entity_poly.entity_id
_entity_poly.type
_entity_poly.pdbx_seq_one_letter_code
_entity_poly.pdbx_strand_id
1 'polypeptide(L)'
;HNRVAGMKGKLSDRLAYAASALLDLLLPRRCVVCGRVLSAQEKHICLYCSASLPETYFWLRESNPMADRLNGRIQLRLEQRLSVGTESCGGAEPGMHEPYAYAAALFFYRPESPYNNITKSLKYRADLSEGRHFSEMLGRRLASSPLYADVDLVVPVPLHRSRRLRRGYNQAEVVARGIASRLPLSPAVAPGLLRRSRRTRSQTRLSLEQKASNVRGAFCADSRLAATLKPRHILIVDDVFTSGATLSECHAALRSCWGPSVRISVATLACVE
;
A
#
# COMPACT_ATOMS: atom_id res chain seq x y z
N HIS A 1 -31.13 41.54 5.79
CA HIS A 1 -31.38 40.07 5.65
C HIS A 1 -30.13 39.18 5.83
N ASN A 2 -28.88 39.72 5.94
CA ASN A 2 -27.63 38.90 5.96
C ASN A 2 -27.11 38.52 7.36
N ARG A 3 -27.75 38.93 8.45
CA ARG A 3 -27.28 38.56 9.82
C ARG A 3 -27.85 37.23 10.36
N VAL A 4 -28.98 36.77 9.83
CA VAL A 4 -29.66 35.55 10.34
C VAL A 4 -29.05 34.26 9.77
N ALA A 5 -28.47 34.30 8.58
CA ALA A 5 -27.82 33.13 7.97
C ALA A 5 -26.51 32.74 8.68
N GLY A 6 -25.73 33.71 9.16
CA GLY A 6 -24.48 33.46 9.88
C GLY A 6 -24.65 32.90 11.30
N MET A 7 -25.79 33.11 11.93
CA MET A 7 -26.08 32.58 13.26
C MET A 7 -26.53 31.11 13.23
N LYS A 8 -27.26 30.69 12.18
CA LYS A 8 -27.72 29.29 12.03
C LYS A 8 -26.55 28.32 11.78
N GLY A 9 -25.53 28.73 11.02
CA GLY A 9 -24.32 27.92 10.81
C GLY A 9 -23.54 27.68 12.10
N LYS A 10 -23.34 28.74 12.90
CA LYS A 10 -22.61 28.64 14.18
C LYS A 10 -23.36 27.83 15.26
N LEU A 11 -24.69 27.76 15.20
CA LEU A 11 -25.48 26.99 16.14
C LEU A 11 -25.48 25.50 15.76
N SER A 12 -25.55 25.18 14.47
CA SER A 12 -25.42 23.80 13.97
C SER A 12 -24.04 23.20 14.27
N ASP A 13 -22.98 24.00 14.14
CA ASP A 13 -21.60 23.59 14.44
C ASP A 13 -21.39 23.35 15.94
N ARG A 14 -21.98 24.18 16.80
CA ARG A 14 -21.97 24.00 18.26
C ARG A 14 -22.76 22.78 18.71
N LEU A 15 -23.92 22.52 18.11
CA LEU A 15 -24.72 21.33 18.42
C LEU A 15 -24.02 20.05 17.93
N ALA A 16 -23.42 20.07 16.76
CA ALA A 16 -22.62 18.96 16.24
C ALA A 16 -21.40 18.69 17.13
N TYR A 17 -20.72 19.74 17.59
CA TYR A 17 -19.60 19.63 18.54
C TYR A 17 -20.03 19.07 19.89
N ALA A 18 -21.14 19.54 20.46
CA ALA A 18 -21.67 19.05 21.71
C ALA A 18 -22.14 17.59 21.62
N ALA A 19 -22.79 17.21 20.51
CA ALA A 19 -23.19 15.83 20.24
C ALA A 19 -21.96 14.91 20.06
N SER A 20 -20.93 15.37 19.37
CA SER A 20 -19.66 14.66 19.25
C SER A 20 -18.96 14.48 20.60
N ALA A 21 -18.94 15.52 21.44
CA ALA A 21 -18.35 15.47 22.77
C ALA A 21 -19.11 14.50 23.71
N LEU A 22 -20.44 14.43 23.59
CA LEU A 22 -21.25 13.49 24.34
C LEU A 22 -21.05 12.04 23.87
N LEU A 23 -20.94 11.83 22.55
CA LEU A 23 -20.60 10.52 21.98
C LEU A 23 -19.16 10.10 22.37
N ASP A 24 -18.20 11.01 22.38
CA ASP A 24 -16.82 10.74 22.82
C ASP A 24 -16.76 10.39 24.32
N LEU A 25 -17.72 10.87 25.15
CA LEU A 25 -17.84 10.50 26.56
C LEU A 25 -18.38 9.07 26.74
N LEU A 26 -19.34 8.67 25.91
CA LEU A 26 -19.97 7.35 25.98
C LEU A 26 -19.17 6.27 25.24
N LEU A 27 -18.50 6.65 24.12
CA LEU A 27 -17.69 5.78 23.27
C LEU A 27 -16.35 6.48 22.96
N PRO A 28 -15.44 6.54 23.94
CA PRO A 28 -14.19 7.29 23.79
C PRO A 28 -13.34 6.70 22.68
N ARG A 29 -12.88 7.58 21.77
CA ARG A 29 -11.91 7.22 20.74
C ARG A 29 -10.62 6.75 21.39
N ARG A 30 -10.07 5.64 20.91
CA ARG A 30 -8.87 5.03 21.49
C ARG A 30 -7.74 5.00 20.49
N CYS A 31 -6.51 5.22 20.99
CA CYS A 31 -5.30 5.06 20.20
C CYS A 31 -5.17 3.61 19.70
N VAL A 32 -5.02 3.42 18.39
CA VAL A 32 -4.88 2.10 17.77
C VAL A 32 -3.67 1.32 18.29
N VAL A 33 -2.62 2.03 18.73
CA VAL A 33 -1.37 1.44 19.20
C VAL A 33 -1.46 1.04 20.69
N CYS A 34 -1.74 2.00 21.60
CA CYS A 34 -1.66 1.77 23.04
C CYS A 34 -3.02 1.68 23.74
N GLY A 35 -4.13 1.86 23.05
CA GLY A 35 -5.48 1.79 23.61
C GLY A 35 -5.90 2.98 24.48
N ARG A 36 -5.01 3.97 24.74
CA ARG A 36 -5.31 5.17 25.51
C ARG A 36 -6.45 5.97 24.85
N VAL A 37 -7.30 6.60 25.67
CA VAL A 37 -8.32 7.54 25.19
C VAL A 37 -7.62 8.72 24.51
N LEU A 38 -8.09 9.08 23.33
CA LEU A 38 -7.57 10.18 22.52
C LEU A 38 -8.17 11.50 22.97
N SER A 39 -7.35 12.56 22.93
CA SER A 39 -7.81 13.94 23.08
C SER A 39 -8.62 14.41 21.87
N ALA A 40 -9.28 15.56 21.96
CA ALA A 40 -10.06 16.12 20.86
C ALA A 40 -9.26 16.36 19.58
N GLN A 41 -7.97 16.63 19.71
CA GLN A 41 -7.06 16.89 18.57
C GLN A 41 -6.45 15.62 17.96
N GLU A 42 -6.45 14.51 18.70
CA GLU A 42 -5.94 13.23 18.24
C GLU A 42 -7.07 12.42 17.56
N LYS A 43 -6.78 11.76 16.43
CA LYS A 43 -7.82 11.04 15.66
C LYS A 43 -7.73 9.52 15.83
N HIS A 44 -6.64 8.91 15.43
CA HIS A 44 -6.45 7.46 15.38
C HIS A 44 -5.25 7.00 16.20
N ILE A 45 -4.31 7.89 16.43
CA ILE A 45 -3.07 7.64 17.17
C ILE A 45 -2.82 8.81 18.12
N CYS A 46 -2.37 8.51 19.34
CA CYS A 46 -2.01 9.56 20.28
C CYS A 46 -0.65 10.17 19.95
N LEU A 47 -0.41 11.38 20.43
CA LEU A 47 0.83 12.13 20.17
C LEU A 47 2.09 11.32 20.54
N TYR A 48 2.08 10.66 21.70
CA TYR A 48 3.19 9.82 22.15
C TYR A 48 3.48 8.67 21.16
N CYS A 49 2.47 7.89 20.78
CA CYS A 49 2.66 6.80 19.81
C CYS A 49 2.99 7.30 18.41
N SER A 50 2.49 8.48 18.04
CA SER A 50 2.85 9.11 16.77
C SER A 50 4.32 9.52 16.74
N ALA A 51 4.83 10.11 17.82
CA ALA A 51 6.23 10.53 17.95
C ALA A 51 7.19 9.32 18.04
N SER A 52 6.71 8.19 18.56
CA SER A 52 7.50 6.95 18.73
C SER A 52 7.25 5.93 17.60
N LEU A 53 6.58 6.32 16.51
CA LEU A 53 6.34 5.42 15.36
C LEU A 53 7.69 4.96 14.80
N PRO A 54 7.95 3.63 14.69
CA PRO A 54 9.22 3.13 14.18
C PRO A 54 9.28 3.28 12.65
N GLU A 55 9.37 4.52 12.19
CA GLU A 55 9.42 4.85 10.76
C GLU A 55 10.66 4.22 10.11
N THR A 56 10.53 3.76 8.86
CA THR A 56 11.65 3.13 8.14
C THR A 56 12.59 4.13 7.50
N TYR A 57 12.09 5.30 7.11
CA TYR A 57 12.78 6.32 6.31
C TYR A 57 13.29 5.81 4.94
N PHE A 58 12.75 4.67 4.46
CA PHE A 58 13.17 4.07 3.19
C PHE A 58 12.83 4.93 1.97
N TRP A 59 11.86 5.81 2.08
CA TRP A 59 11.52 6.78 1.01
C TRP A 59 12.62 7.80 0.72
N LEU A 60 13.62 7.95 1.61
CA LEU A 60 14.76 8.86 1.42
C LEU A 60 15.98 8.19 0.79
N ARG A 61 15.92 6.88 0.53
CA ARG A 61 17.07 6.08 0.08
C ARG A 61 16.74 5.33 -1.18
N GLU A 62 17.57 5.44 -2.19
CA GLU A 62 17.46 4.67 -3.43
C GLU A 62 17.61 3.17 -3.16
N SER A 63 18.64 2.79 -2.40
CA SER A 63 18.86 1.42 -1.91
C SER A 63 18.55 1.33 -0.42
N ASN A 64 17.82 0.29 -0.05
CA ASN A 64 17.46 -0.04 1.33
C ASN A 64 17.10 -1.53 1.42
N PRO A 65 17.09 -2.15 2.63
CA PRO A 65 16.85 -3.59 2.78
C PRO A 65 15.55 -4.11 2.16
N MET A 66 14.50 -3.30 2.09
CA MET A 66 13.24 -3.67 1.45
C MET A 66 13.39 -3.69 -0.08
N ALA A 67 14.01 -2.66 -0.64
CA ALA A 67 14.26 -2.55 -2.08
C ALA A 67 15.23 -3.64 -2.57
N ASP A 68 16.31 -3.88 -1.83
CA ASP A 68 17.31 -4.91 -2.17
C ASP A 68 16.68 -6.30 -2.17
N ARG A 69 15.84 -6.61 -1.17
CA ARG A 69 15.09 -7.87 -1.08
C ARG A 69 14.10 -8.04 -2.25
N LEU A 70 13.44 -6.94 -2.66
CA LEU A 70 12.53 -6.95 -3.80
C LEU A 70 13.29 -7.19 -5.11
N ASN A 71 14.36 -6.43 -5.36
CA ASN A 71 15.16 -6.53 -6.58
C ASN A 71 15.86 -7.87 -6.71
N GLY A 72 16.37 -8.44 -5.61
CA GLY A 72 16.90 -9.80 -5.59
C GLY A 72 15.87 -10.85 -6.06
N ARG A 73 14.59 -10.68 -5.67
CA ARG A 73 13.52 -11.58 -6.16
C ARG A 73 13.15 -11.35 -7.62
N ILE A 74 13.17 -10.12 -8.08
CA ILE A 74 12.94 -9.78 -9.49
C ILE A 74 14.04 -10.44 -10.33
N GLN A 75 15.29 -10.31 -9.91
CA GLN A 75 16.45 -10.88 -10.61
C GLN A 75 16.39 -12.41 -10.67
N LEU A 76 16.18 -13.08 -9.54
CA LEU A 76 16.02 -14.55 -9.49
C LEU A 76 14.92 -15.05 -10.43
N ARG A 77 13.85 -14.28 -10.60
CA ARG A 77 12.77 -14.61 -11.51
C ARG A 77 13.18 -14.49 -12.97
N LEU A 78 13.94 -13.47 -13.33
CA LEU A 78 14.47 -13.27 -14.68
C LEU A 78 15.40 -14.43 -15.06
N GLU A 79 16.33 -14.78 -14.18
CA GLU A 79 17.26 -15.90 -14.36
C GLU A 79 16.51 -17.23 -14.58
N GLN A 80 15.47 -17.50 -13.79
CA GLN A 80 14.65 -18.69 -13.94
C GLN A 80 13.85 -18.74 -15.25
N ARG A 81 13.48 -17.61 -15.82
CA ARG A 81 12.84 -17.55 -17.15
C ARG A 81 13.82 -17.87 -18.26
N LEU A 82 15.04 -17.35 -18.17
CA LEU A 82 16.10 -17.61 -19.14
C LEU A 82 16.52 -19.08 -19.13
N SER A 83 16.59 -19.72 -17.96
CA SER A 83 17.00 -21.13 -17.84
C SER A 83 15.96 -22.14 -18.33
N VAL A 84 14.67 -21.77 -18.41
CA VAL A 84 13.57 -22.69 -18.82
C VAL A 84 13.29 -22.61 -20.33
N GLY A 85 13.98 -21.76 -21.11
CA GLY A 85 13.88 -21.74 -22.59
C GLY A 85 12.47 -21.50 -23.13
N THR A 86 11.59 -20.82 -22.42
CA THR A 86 10.27 -20.45 -22.94
C THR A 86 10.38 -19.28 -23.90
N GLU A 87 10.70 -19.61 -25.15
CA GLU A 87 10.38 -18.80 -26.31
C GLU A 87 8.87 -18.70 -26.44
N SER A 88 8.24 -17.79 -25.77
CA SER A 88 6.99 -17.19 -26.26
C SER A 88 6.41 -16.16 -25.28
N CYS A 89 6.11 -15.06 -25.87
CA CYS A 89 5.42 -13.85 -25.47
C CYS A 89 6.29 -12.68 -24.97
N GLY A 90 6.71 -11.88 -25.95
CA GLY A 90 6.96 -10.44 -25.77
C GLY A 90 8.31 -10.08 -25.15
N GLY A 91 9.38 -10.15 -25.89
CA GLY A 91 10.40 -9.13 -25.98
C GLY A 91 11.21 -8.77 -24.74
N ALA A 92 11.88 -9.74 -24.10
CA ALA A 92 13.08 -9.41 -23.34
C ALA A 92 14.29 -9.88 -24.17
N GLU A 93 14.95 -8.96 -24.84
CA GLU A 93 16.24 -9.22 -25.49
C GLU A 93 17.27 -9.68 -24.45
N PRO A 94 18.16 -10.66 -24.79
CA PRO A 94 19.28 -11.03 -23.91
C PRO A 94 20.17 -9.81 -23.68
N GLY A 95 20.22 -9.30 -22.45
CA GLY A 95 21.00 -8.11 -22.08
C GLY A 95 20.19 -6.92 -21.56
N MET A 96 18.86 -7.00 -21.52
CA MET A 96 18.03 -5.92 -21.02
C MET A 96 18.05 -5.92 -19.48
N HIS A 97 18.77 -4.96 -18.89
CA HIS A 97 18.78 -4.72 -17.44
C HIS A 97 17.42 -4.25 -16.99
N GLU A 98 16.80 -4.98 -16.04
CA GLU A 98 15.61 -4.50 -15.33
C GLU A 98 15.98 -3.28 -14.48
N PRO A 99 15.28 -2.15 -14.62
CA PRO A 99 15.54 -0.99 -13.78
C PRO A 99 15.33 -1.31 -12.31
N TYR A 100 16.19 -0.76 -11.44
CA TYR A 100 16.05 -0.93 -10.00
C TYR A 100 14.72 -0.39 -9.50
N ALA A 101 13.95 -1.25 -8.82
CA ALA A 101 12.65 -0.90 -8.24
C ALA A 101 12.84 -0.29 -6.85
N TYR A 102 12.45 0.98 -6.67
CA TYR A 102 12.45 1.60 -5.36
C TYR A 102 11.36 0.98 -4.47
N ALA A 103 11.62 0.89 -3.18
CA ALA A 103 10.67 0.35 -2.21
C ALA A 103 10.65 1.17 -0.93
N ALA A 104 9.46 1.48 -0.42
CA ALA A 104 9.28 2.21 0.82
C ALA A 104 8.18 1.60 1.69
N ALA A 105 8.33 1.70 3.01
CA ALA A 105 7.30 1.39 3.98
C ALA A 105 7.23 2.51 5.03
N LEU A 106 6.04 2.72 5.63
CA LEU A 106 5.90 3.75 6.65
C LEU A 106 6.65 3.34 7.92
N PHE A 107 6.43 2.10 8.41
CA PHE A 107 7.03 1.65 9.67
C PHE A 107 7.49 0.19 9.63
N PHE A 108 8.36 -0.18 10.58
CA PHE A 108 8.80 -1.56 10.77
C PHE A 108 7.74 -2.41 11.46
N TYR A 109 7.42 -3.56 10.87
CA TYR A 109 6.60 -4.60 11.47
C TYR A 109 7.49 -5.55 12.27
N ARG A 110 7.42 -5.47 13.61
CA ARG A 110 8.17 -6.35 14.52
C ARG A 110 7.21 -7.29 15.25
N PRO A 111 7.58 -8.56 15.50
CA PRO A 111 6.79 -9.44 16.36
C PRO A 111 6.42 -8.73 17.67
N GLU A 112 5.17 -8.93 18.15
CA GLU A 112 4.66 -8.38 19.41
C GLU A 112 4.57 -6.85 19.51
N SER A 113 5.04 -6.11 18.52
CA SER A 113 4.93 -4.66 18.52
C SER A 113 3.45 -4.20 18.50
N PRO A 114 3.06 -3.26 19.38
CA PRO A 114 1.70 -2.71 19.39
C PRO A 114 1.37 -1.94 18.12
N TYR A 115 2.36 -1.46 17.37
CA TYR A 115 2.18 -0.80 16.06
C TYR A 115 1.60 -1.74 14.99
N ASN A 116 1.74 -3.05 15.16
CA ASN A 116 1.12 -4.04 14.28
C ASN A 116 -0.42 -3.94 14.28
N ASN A 117 -1.00 -3.33 15.30
CA ASN A 117 -2.44 -3.08 15.36
C ASN A 117 -2.92 -2.19 14.22
N ILE A 118 -2.08 -1.28 13.68
CA ILE A 118 -2.39 -0.44 12.51
C ILE A 118 -2.75 -1.31 11.29
N THR A 119 -1.97 -2.33 10.99
CA THR A 119 -2.26 -3.23 9.86
C THR A 119 -3.32 -4.28 10.20
N LYS A 120 -3.47 -4.65 11.48
CA LYS A 120 -4.52 -5.57 11.94
C LYS A 120 -5.90 -4.92 11.89
N SER A 121 -6.04 -3.65 12.30
CA SER A 121 -7.30 -2.92 12.26
C SER A 121 -7.80 -2.80 10.81
N LEU A 122 -6.90 -2.47 9.88
CA LEU A 122 -7.20 -2.43 8.45
C LEU A 122 -7.69 -3.79 7.91
N LYS A 123 -7.29 -4.93 8.51
CA LYS A 123 -7.71 -6.27 8.06
C LYS A 123 -9.00 -6.77 8.69
N TYR A 124 -9.28 -6.40 9.94
CA TYR A 124 -10.30 -7.07 10.74
C TYR A 124 -11.38 -6.14 11.30
N ARG A 125 -11.09 -4.87 11.49
CA ARG A 125 -12.04 -3.91 12.07
C ARG A 125 -12.80 -3.10 11.04
N ALA A 126 -12.41 -3.17 9.75
CA ALA A 126 -12.99 -2.39 8.66
C ALA A 126 -13.01 -0.86 8.91
N ASP A 127 -12.10 -0.36 9.75
CA ASP A 127 -11.96 1.08 9.97
C ASP A 127 -11.19 1.71 8.81
N LEU A 128 -11.95 2.12 7.80
CA LEU A 128 -11.40 2.74 6.60
C LEU A 128 -10.80 4.13 6.89
N SER A 129 -11.27 4.81 7.95
CA SER A 129 -10.77 6.14 8.31
C SER A 129 -9.38 6.06 8.92
N GLU A 130 -9.14 5.05 9.75
CA GLU A 130 -7.83 4.73 10.31
C GLU A 130 -6.83 4.32 9.21
N GLY A 131 -7.24 3.39 8.34
CA GLY A 131 -6.44 2.98 7.20
C GLY A 131 -6.06 4.13 6.29
N ARG A 132 -7.01 5.03 6.01
CA ARG A 132 -6.78 6.26 5.24
C ARG A 132 -5.77 7.17 5.93
N HIS A 133 -5.88 7.38 7.24
CA HIS A 133 -4.97 8.23 8.01
C HIS A 133 -3.50 7.83 7.84
N PHE A 134 -3.17 6.54 8.07
CA PHE A 134 -1.80 6.06 7.92
C PHE A 134 -1.32 6.01 6.47
N SER A 135 -2.23 5.77 5.54
CA SER A 135 -1.93 5.79 4.11
C SER A 135 -1.62 7.20 3.62
N GLU A 136 -2.34 8.20 4.09
CA GLU A 136 -2.05 9.61 3.82
C GLU A 136 -0.74 10.06 4.48
N MET A 137 -0.41 9.52 5.67
CA MET A 137 0.88 9.76 6.31
C MET A 137 2.01 9.25 5.41
N LEU A 138 1.92 8.01 4.92
CA LEU A 138 2.89 7.46 3.97
C LEU A 138 2.93 8.30 2.68
N GLY A 139 1.77 8.69 2.13
CA GLY A 139 1.68 9.53 0.94
C GLY A 139 2.43 10.85 1.09
N ARG A 140 2.33 11.52 2.25
CA ARG A 140 3.11 12.74 2.55
C ARG A 140 4.61 12.46 2.60
N ARG A 141 5.05 11.32 3.15
CA ARG A 141 6.47 10.92 3.17
C ARG A 141 6.98 10.67 1.74
N LEU A 142 6.23 9.97 0.92
CA LEU A 142 6.58 9.73 -0.49
C LEU A 142 6.61 11.05 -1.30
N ALA A 143 5.65 11.93 -1.07
CA ALA A 143 5.58 13.23 -1.74
C ALA A 143 6.81 14.14 -1.46
N SER A 144 7.45 13.97 -0.30
CA SER A 144 8.67 14.69 0.06
C SER A 144 9.95 14.09 -0.55
N SER A 145 9.83 12.96 -1.26
CA SER A 145 10.98 12.25 -1.84
C SER A 145 11.02 12.41 -3.36
N PRO A 146 12.16 12.80 -3.93
CA PRO A 146 12.31 12.86 -5.39
C PRO A 146 12.15 11.51 -6.09
N LEU A 147 12.33 10.40 -5.35
CA LEU A 147 12.20 9.04 -5.87
C LEU A 147 10.75 8.68 -6.26
N TYR A 148 9.76 9.39 -5.70
CA TYR A 148 8.33 9.11 -5.89
C TYR A 148 7.54 10.32 -6.40
N ALA A 149 8.18 11.47 -6.62
CA ALA A 149 7.51 12.72 -6.99
C ALA A 149 6.82 12.65 -8.36
N ASP A 150 7.31 11.80 -9.26
CA ASP A 150 6.82 11.60 -10.62
C ASP A 150 5.91 10.37 -10.80
N VAL A 151 5.45 9.76 -9.69
CA VAL A 151 4.45 8.69 -9.75
C VAL A 151 3.16 9.21 -10.37
N ASP A 152 2.73 8.61 -11.47
CA ASP A 152 1.54 8.99 -12.23
C ASP A 152 0.46 7.89 -12.26
N LEU A 153 0.77 6.67 -11.80
CA LEU A 153 -0.18 5.57 -11.66
C LEU A 153 0.04 4.79 -10.37
N VAL A 154 -1.02 4.56 -9.59
CA VAL A 154 -0.97 3.74 -8.37
C VAL A 154 -1.80 2.48 -8.56
N VAL A 155 -1.18 1.32 -8.32
CA VAL A 155 -1.78 0.01 -8.55
C VAL A 155 -1.82 -0.80 -7.26
N PRO A 156 -3.00 -1.00 -6.64
CA PRO A 156 -3.11 -1.83 -5.47
C PRO A 156 -2.98 -3.32 -5.80
N VAL A 157 -2.27 -4.06 -4.95
CA VAL A 157 -2.20 -5.52 -5.01
C VAL A 157 -3.61 -6.11 -4.85
N PRO A 158 -4.09 -6.96 -5.76
CA PRO A 158 -5.44 -7.49 -5.68
C PRO A 158 -5.57 -8.60 -4.64
N LEU A 159 -6.66 -8.57 -3.87
CA LEU A 159 -7.07 -9.70 -3.06
C LEU A 159 -7.71 -10.80 -3.91
N HIS A 160 -7.54 -12.04 -3.47
CA HIS A 160 -8.33 -13.14 -4.03
C HIS A 160 -9.84 -12.94 -3.77
N ARG A 161 -10.69 -13.29 -4.74
CA ARG A 161 -12.15 -13.07 -4.67
C ARG A 161 -12.79 -13.54 -3.35
N SER A 162 -12.42 -14.72 -2.84
CA SER A 162 -12.96 -15.24 -1.58
C SER A 162 -12.60 -14.40 -0.37
N ARG A 163 -11.40 -13.78 -0.33
CA ARG A 163 -10.99 -12.87 0.75
C ARG A 163 -11.70 -11.53 0.63
N ARG A 164 -11.89 -11.04 -0.61
CA ARG A 164 -12.63 -9.80 -0.88
C ARG A 164 -14.09 -9.93 -0.46
N LEU A 165 -14.76 -11.05 -0.77
CA LEU A 165 -16.13 -11.32 -0.33
C LEU A 165 -16.24 -11.39 1.20
N ARG A 166 -15.28 -12.01 1.89
CA ARG A 166 -15.29 -12.12 3.35
C ARG A 166 -15.01 -10.79 4.06
N ARG A 167 -14.17 -9.93 3.47
CA ARG A 167 -13.74 -8.66 4.07
C ARG A 167 -14.55 -7.45 3.61
N GLY A 168 -15.28 -7.56 2.49
CA GLY A 168 -16.04 -6.48 1.88
C GLY A 168 -15.22 -5.51 1.03
N TYR A 169 -13.91 -5.43 1.23
CA TYR A 169 -13.01 -4.48 0.55
C TYR A 169 -11.59 -5.01 0.39
N ASN A 170 -10.77 -4.31 -0.42
CA ASN A 170 -9.35 -4.55 -0.60
C ASN A 170 -8.52 -3.55 0.22
N GLN A 171 -7.74 -4.02 1.19
CA GLN A 171 -6.90 -3.18 2.04
C GLN A 171 -5.88 -2.39 1.23
N ALA A 172 -5.22 -3.04 0.27
CA ALA A 172 -4.25 -2.38 -0.61
C ALA A 172 -4.89 -1.24 -1.41
N GLU A 173 -6.18 -1.32 -1.75
CA GLU A 173 -6.90 -0.23 -2.43
C GLU A 173 -7.11 0.97 -1.49
N VAL A 174 -7.44 0.74 -0.22
CA VAL A 174 -7.55 1.83 0.77
C VAL A 174 -6.21 2.54 0.93
N VAL A 175 -5.12 1.77 1.02
CA VAL A 175 -3.75 2.31 1.12
C VAL A 175 -3.38 3.09 -0.15
N ALA A 176 -3.66 2.54 -1.33
CA ALA A 176 -3.37 3.17 -2.61
C ALA A 176 -4.08 4.53 -2.77
N ARG A 177 -5.39 4.60 -2.41
CA ARG A 177 -6.16 5.85 -2.47
C ARG A 177 -5.64 6.90 -1.48
N GLY A 178 -5.27 6.48 -0.26
CA GLY A 178 -4.68 7.38 0.74
C GLY A 178 -3.33 7.94 0.29
N ILE A 179 -2.45 7.12 -0.27
CA ILE A 179 -1.17 7.55 -0.84
C ILE A 179 -1.40 8.51 -2.01
N ALA A 180 -2.21 8.11 -3.01
CA ALA A 180 -2.46 8.89 -4.21
C ALA A 180 -3.00 10.30 -3.91
N SER A 181 -3.83 10.45 -2.86
CA SER A 181 -4.39 11.75 -2.45
C SER A 181 -3.34 12.74 -1.94
N ARG A 182 -2.10 12.30 -1.72
CA ARG A 182 -1.01 13.13 -1.17
C ARG A 182 0.17 13.27 -2.11
N LEU A 183 0.23 12.49 -3.19
CA LEU A 183 1.29 12.61 -4.20
C LEU A 183 1.08 13.85 -5.09
N PRO A 184 2.18 14.51 -5.55
CA PRO A 184 2.11 15.79 -6.26
C PRO A 184 1.29 15.75 -7.55
N LEU A 185 1.40 14.66 -8.32
CA LEU A 185 0.70 14.52 -9.62
C LEU A 185 -0.75 14.04 -9.48
N SER A 186 -1.27 13.84 -8.25
CA SER A 186 -2.60 13.26 -8.02
C SER A 186 -2.85 12.01 -8.89
N PRO A 187 -1.98 10.99 -8.83
CA PRO A 187 -1.98 9.87 -9.76
C PRO A 187 -3.31 9.11 -9.74
N ALA A 188 -3.67 8.56 -10.89
CA ALA A 188 -4.83 7.68 -10.98
C ALA A 188 -4.60 6.39 -10.18
N VAL A 189 -5.67 5.88 -9.52
CA VAL A 189 -5.64 4.57 -8.86
C VAL A 189 -6.34 3.55 -9.73
N ALA A 190 -5.65 2.48 -10.13
CA ALA A 190 -6.15 1.46 -11.05
C ALA A 190 -6.35 0.08 -10.36
N PRO A 191 -7.41 -0.12 -9.55
CA PRO A 191 -7.61 -1.35 -8.78
C PRO A 191 -7.96 -2.57 -9.64
N GLY A 192 -8.39 -2.38 -10.91
CA GLY A 192 -8.70 -3.44 -11.85
C GLY A 192 -7.53 -3.87 -12.74
N LEU A 193 -6.42 -3.14 -12.73
CA LEU A 193 -5.30 -3.38 -13.62
C LEU A 193 -4.59 -4.72 -13.32
N LEU A 194 -4.44 -5.07 -12.06
CA LEU A 194 -3.95 -6.38 -11.63
C LEU A 194 -5.11 -7.28 -11.20
N ARG A 195 -5.07 -8.54 -11.60
CA ARG A 195 -6.01 -9.59 -11.19
C ARG A 195 -5.25 -10.76 -10.59
N ARG A 196 -5.82 -11.34 -9.52
CA ARG A 196 -5.31 -12.57 -8.92
C ARG A 196 -6.13 -13.76 -9.42
N SER A 197 -5.51 -14.60 -10.25
CA SER A 197 -6.16 -15.73 -10.92
C SER A 197 -6.25 -16.98 -10.05
N ARG A 198 -5.28 -17.22 -9.14
CA ARG A 198 -5.20 -18.43 -8.32
C ARG A 198 -5.43 -18.18 -6.84
N ARG A 199 -6.14 -19.13 -6.17
CA ARG A 199 -6.29 -19.18 -4.71
C ARG A 199 -5.00 -19.72 -4.11
N THR A 200 -4.20 -18.86 -3.49
CA THR A 200 -3.02 -19.30 -2.72
C THR A 200 -3.44 -19.66 -1.30
N ARG A 201 -2.85 -20.74 -0.73
CA ARG A 201 -3.11 -21.16 0.66
C ARG A 201 -2.74 -20.04 1.64
N SER A 202 -3.40 -20.01 2.80
CA SER A 202 -3.11 -19.05 3.86
C SER A 202 -1.66 -19.20 4.34
N GLN A 203 -0.91 -18.10 4.35
CA GLN A 203 0.56 -18.10 4.53
C GLN A 203 1.02 -18.20 5.98
N THR A 204 0.12 -18.38 6.95
CA THR A 204 0.44 -18.28 8.38
C THR A 204 1.35 -19.41 8.92
N ARG A 205 1.56 -20.48 8.14
CA ARG A 205 2.38 -21.64 8.55
C ARG A 205 3.40 -22.12 7.50
N LEU A 206 3.64 -21.34 6.44
CA LEU A 206 4.54 -21.74 5.35
C LEU A 206 5.92 -21.14 5.52
N SER A 207 6.99 -21.88 5.17
CA SER A 207 8.36 -21.36 5.06
C SER A 207 8.46 -20.25 4.00
N LEU A 208 9.53 -19.46 4.01
CA LEU A 208 9.76 -18.38 3.04
C LEU A 208 9.79 -18.89 1.59
N GLU A 209 10.32 -20.09 1.35
CA GLU A 209 10.38 -20.73 0.02
C GLU A 209 9.00 -21.21 -0.43
N GLN A 210 8.24 -21.83 0.48
CA GLN A 210 6.86 -22.25 0.20
C GLN A 210 5.93 -21.03 -0.06
N LYS A 211 6.22 -19.88 0.57
CA LYS A 211 5.51 -18.62 0.27
C LYS A 211 5.81 -18.13 -1.14
N ALA A 212 7.03 -18.29 -1.62
CA ALA A 212 7.43 -17.88 -2.97
C ALA A 212 6.80 -18.77 -4.06
N SER A 213 6.83 -20.09 -3.89
CA SER A 213 6.24 -21.04 -4.84
C SER A 213 4.71 -20.93 -4.94
N ASN A 214 4.03 -20.61 -3.83
CA ASN A 214 2.57 -20.43 -3.78
C ASN A 214 2.05 -19.23 -4.59
N VAL A 215 2.88 -18.23 -4.89
CA VAL A 215 2.46 -16.96 -5.52
C VAL A 215 2.84 -16.91 -6.99
N ARG A 216 3.70 -17.84 -7.46
CA ARG A 216 4.21 -17.86 -8.84
C ARG A 216 3.06 -17.97 -9.85
N GLY A 217 2.97 -17.01 -10.78
CA GLY A 217 1.93 -16.95 -11.80
C GLY A 217 0.51 -16.70 -11.27
N ALA A 218 0.38 -16.24 -10.00
CA ALA A 218 -0.93 -15.97 -9.41
C ALA A 218 -1.52 -14.61 -9.82
N PHE A 219 -0.75 -13.78 -10.50
CA PHE A 219 -1.16 -12.43 -10.90
C PHE A 219 -1.03 -12.27 -12.42
N CYS A 220 -1.97 -11.56 -13.00
CA CYS A 220 -1.95 -11.12 -14.39
C CYS A 220 -2.43 -9.68 -14.48
N ALA A 221 -1.90 -8.93 -15.46
CA ALA A 221 -2.40 -7.62 -15.79
C ALA A 221 -3.57 -7.72 -16.78
N ASP A 222 -4.51 -6.79 -16.69
CA ASP A 222 -5.57 -6.62 -17.69
C ASP A 222 -5.00 -5.87 -18.89
N SER A 223 -4.74 -6.59 -19.98
CA SER A 223 -4.13 -6.03 -21.18
C SER A 223 -5.00 -4.97 -21.87
N ARG A 224 -6.33 -5.07 -21.76
CA ARG A 224 -7.25 -4.08 -22.34
C ARG A 224 -7.15 -2.76 -21.57
N LEU A 225 -7.18 -2.82 -20.24
CA LEU A 225 -7.00 -1.64 -19.38
C LEU A 225 -5.58 -1.07 -19.53
N ALA A 226 -4.56 -1.93 -19.57
CA ALA A 226 -3.17 -1.51 -19.76
C ALA A 226 -2.97 -0.74 -21.07
N ALA A 227 -3.62 -1.15 -22.16
CA ALA A 227 -3.52 -0.47 -23.45
C ALA A 227 -4.10 0.96 -23.45
N THR A 228 -4.98 1.29 -22.52
CA THR A 228 -5.54 2.65 -22.37
C THR A 228 -4.67 3.59 -21.52
N LEU A 229 -3.67 3.04 -20.83
CA LEU A 229 -2.82 3.78 -19.89
C LEU A 229 -1.42 4.00 -20.49
N LYS A 230 -0.81 5.14 -20.19
CA LYS A 230 0.54 5.50 -20.61
C LYS A 230 1.38 5.98 -19.41
N PRO A 231 1.61 5.09 -18.42
CA PRO A 231 2.34 5.49 -17.22
C PRO A 231 3.82 5.67 -17.52
N ARG A 232 4.45 6.59 -16.78
CA ARG A 232 5.91 6.74 -16.72
C ARG A 232 6.48 6.12 -15.46
N HIS A 233 5.73 6.25 -14.34
CA HIS A 233 6.13 5.69 -13.05
C HIS A 233 4.93 5.08 -12.33
N ILE A 234 4.93 3.76 -12.20
CA ILE A 234 3.90 2.98 -11.51
C ILE A 234 4.34 2.74 -10.06
N LEU A 235 3.43 2.97 -9.11
CA LEU A 235 3.59 2.60 -7.71
C LEU A 235 2.67 1.41 -7.37
N ILE A 236 3.24 0.23 -7.11
CA ILE A 236 2.51 -0.92 -6.60
C ILE A 236 2.35 -0.78 -5.09
N VAL A 237 1.13 -0.98 -4.59
CA VAL A 237 0.82 -0.77 -3.17
C VAL A 237 0.22 -2.01 -2.53
N ASP A 238 0.74 -2.37 -1.33
CA ASP A 238 0.18 -3.42 -0.46
C ASP A 238 0.13 -2.94 1.00
N ASP A 239 -0.45 -3.72 1.91
CA ASP A 239 -0.51 -3.38 3.34
C ASP A 239 0.81 -3.69 4.08
N VAL A 240 1.45 -4.84 3.80
CA VAL A 240 2.66 -5.29 4.50
C VAL A 240 3.63 -5.96 3.54
N PHE A 241 4.87 -5.50 3.53
CA PHE A 241 5.99 -6.19 2.89
C PHE A 241 6.55 -7.26 3.81
N THR A 242 6.56 -8.49 3.36
CA THR A 242 7.18 -9.62 4.09
C THR A 242 8.42 -10.12 3.37
N SER A 243 8.26 -11.06 2.46
CA SER A 243 9.34 -11.60 1.62
C SER A 243 9.48 -10.94 0.25
N GLY A 244 8.58 -10.02 -0.10
CA GLY A 244 8.53 -9.41 -1.44
C GLY A 244 7.96 -10.31 -2.55
N ALA A 245 7.60 -11.58 -2.27
CA ALA A 245 7.14 -12.52 -3.28
C ALA A 245 5.88 -12.07 -4.02
N THR A 246 4.90 -11.53 -3.31
CA THR A 246 3.67 -10.98 -3.91
C THR A 246 3.97 -9.79 -4.81
N LEU A 247 4.78 -8.85 -4.32
CA LEU A 247 5.10 -7.62 -5.05
C LEU A 247 5.97 -7.90 -6.28
N SER A 248 6.92 -8.86 -6.21
CA SER A 248 7.71 -9.26 -7.38
C SER A 248 6.86 -9.95 -8.46
N GLU A 249 5.82 -10.70 -8.10
CA GLU A 249 4.86 -11.27 -9.07
C GLU A 249 3.97 -10.18 -9.70
N CYS A 250 3.51 -9.21 -8.90
CA CYS A 250 2.77 -8.05 -9.41
C CYS A 250 3.64 -7.20 -10.34
N HIS A 251 4.90 -6.96 -9.96
CA HIS A 251 5.88 -6.27 -10.79
C HIS A 251 6.02 -6.96 -12.15
N ALA A 252 6.25 -8.28 -12.18
CA ALA A 252 6.41 -9.02 -13.42
C ALA A 252 5.14 -9.01 -14.30
N ALA A 253 3.95 -9.05 -13.68
CA ALA A 253 2.69 -8.95 -14.41
C ALA A 253 2.52 -7.57 -15.06
N LEU A 254 2.94 -6.49 -14.40
CA LEU A 254 2.91 -5.15 -14.97
C LEU A 254 4.02 -4.97 -16.02
N ARG A 255 5.22 -5.49 -15.76
CA ARG A 255 6.35 -5.43 -16.71
C ARG A 255 6.03 -6.12 -18.04
N SER A 256 5.15 -7.11 -18.06
CA SER A 256 4.70 -7.73 -19.32
C SER A 256 3.84 -6.81 -20.21
N CYS A 257 3.29 -5.73 -19.65
CA CYS A 257 2.49 -4.75 -20.39
C CYS A 257 3.32 -3.57 -20.88
N TRP A 258 4.39 -3.22 -20.15
CA TRP A 258 5.25 -2.07 -20.46
C TRP A 258 6.71 -2.44 -20.36
N GLY A 259 7.50 -1.93 -21.31
CA GLY A 259 8.94 -2.14 -21.35
C GLY A 259 9.69 -1.50 -20.17
N PRO A 260 11.02 -1.62 -20.13
CA PRO A 260 11.87 -1.13 -19.04
C PRO A 260 11.90 0.40 -18.90
N SER A 261 11.43 1.13 -19.90
CA SER A 261 11.29 2.59 -19.84
C SER A 261 10.27 3.07 -18.80
N VAL A 262 9.28 2.22 -18.45
CA VAL A 262 8.33 2.51 -17.38
C VAL A 262 8.94 2.12 -16.04
N ARG A 263 9.09 3.08 -15.14
CA ARG A 263 9.56 2.83 -13.78
C ARG A 263 8.48 2.15 -12.95
N ILE A 264 8.85 1.15 -12.15
CA ILE A 264 7.93 0.46 -11.24
C ILE A 264 8.56 0.45 -9.85
N SER A 265 7.86 1.06 -8.90
CA SER A 265 8.25 1.13 -7.49
C SER A 265 7.18 0.51 -6.60
N VAL A 266 7.49 0.27 -5.34
CA VAL A 266 6.52 -0.30 -4.39
C VAL A 266 6.41 0.51 -3.11
N ALA A 267 5.23 0.51 -2.50
CA ALA A 267 5.02 1.09 -1.17
C ALA A 267 4.08 0.23 -0.32
N THR A 268 4.35 0.14 0.98
CA THR A 268 3.52 -0.57 1.95
C THR A 268 3.39 0.23 3.25
N LEU A 269 2.35 -0.03 4.06
CA LEU A 269 2.27 0.58 5.39
C LEU A 269 3.37 0.02 6.31
N ALA A 270 3.64 -1.27 6.23
CA ALA A 270 4.63 -1.88 7.08
C ALA A 270 5.60 -2.79 6.31
N CYS A 271 6.83 -2.91 6.82
CA CYS A 271 7.86 -3.82 6.34
C CYS A 271 8.30 -4.73 7.49
N VAL A 272 8.27 -6.04 7.29
CA VAL A 272 8.84 -7.01 8.24
C VAL A 272 10.36 -6.88 8.20
N GLU A 273 10.93 -6.69 9.37
CA GLU A 273 12.36 -6.56 9.61
C GLU A 273 13.13 -7.85 9.28
#